data_3709fcc4c71f284b946da5b7d41f2b06
#
_entry.id   3709fcc4c71f284b946da5b7d41f2b06
#
_cell.length_a   1.000
_cell.length_b   1.000
_cell.length_c   1.000
_cell.angle_alpha   90.00
_cell.angle_beta   90.00
_cell.angle_gamma   90.00
#
_symmetry.space_group_name_H-M   'P 1'
#
loop_
_entity.id
_entity.type
_entity.pdbx_description
1 polymer ?
#
loop_
_entity_poly.entity_id
_entity_poly.type
_entity_poly.pdbx_seq_one_letter_code
_entity_poly.pdbx_strand_id
1 'polypeptide(L)'
;MNIKFIAHDAKSSSSCSGLVEYLNKENEIDTDKVRLQENFFNQEYSETQPLQNIEMDDVKDTIDSNRGSRKLSESNFYMLNISPSKDELKHLEKIAVAELTQRGYDKNSPVHEESKQELIKMQLKLYTKNLMSEYASNFEREVFINPHKLPNNEEKKALEMETNKIYKDYLKERGIEIKENTNPKEWKELKDLKIISENKKSLKIELNLEGFGSKEVSIPKTLLHEQKNGTYKIPQTLYDNKVNEAIEKEYGTKKESIYKDLAHQKGFDLSKRQLTGDDLLWYGKVETQRHYNHKDREVIRNKELLREIEIEKNNPEKIKELEAKLNRDPFTKEVIKHDTLKGGDNFHVHVLVSRHDKTNHNARDKISLSPLSAARDKMLLAGKNQVGFNRSAFFKTAEQTFDKKFEYARPIHQSYEYFNDKKKNYDIEKSEKELGNKISSGVKNEAKNFIFKHTGLNEVKQQLNPIQSIKEQIPFAKIPTSFPKSITDLSIKVVRKILDSGKDLGY
;
A
#
# COMPACT_ATOMS: atom_id res chain seq x y z
N MET A 1 5.18 -10.35 -14.39
CA MET A 1 5.66 -10.27 -12.98
C MET A 1 4.48 -10.22 -12.02
N ASN A 2 4.47 -11.03 -10.97
CA ASN A 2 3.44 -10.98 -9.92
C ASN A 2 4.11 -10.65 -8.58
N ILE A 3 3.73 -9.54 -7.97
CA ILE A 3 4.25 -9.13 -6.67
C ILE A 3 3.08 -9.04 -5.69
N LYS A 4 3.26 -9.67 -4.52
CA LYS A 4 2.26 -9.63 -3.43
C LYS A 4 2.89 -9.11 -2.16
N PHE A 5 2.18 -8.22 -1.48
CA PHE A 5 2.47 -7.84 -0.10
C PHE A 5 1.63 -8.70 0.83
N ILE A 6 2.28 -9.33 1.78
CA ILE A 6 1.64 -10.17 2.79
C ILE A 6 1.92 -9.53 4.15
N ALA A 7 0.85 -9.13 4.84
CA ALA A 7 0.91 -8.70 6.23
C ALA A 7 0.65 -9.90 7.14
N HIS A 8 1.34 -9.94 8.24
CA HIS A 8 1.10 -10.91 9.31
C HIS A 8 0.47 -10.21 10.51
N ASP A 9 -0.51 -10.84 11.15
CA ASP A 9 -1.17 -10.30 12.32
C ASP A 9 -0.27 -10.40 13.55
N ALA A 10 -0.13 -9.31 14.30
CA ALA A 10 0.66 -9.28 15.54
C ALA A 10 0.17 -10.26 16.62
N LYS A 11 -1.09 -10.70 16.52
CA LYS A 11 -1.67 -11.70 17.44
C LYS A 11 -1.13 -13.10 17.20
N SER A 12 -0.66 -13.42 16.00
CA SER A 12 -0.15 -14.73 15.62
C SER A 12 1.38 -14.83 15.65
N SER A 13 2.11 -13.72 15.47
CA SER A 13 3.56 -13.71 15.62
C SER A 13 4.09 -12.30 15.85
N SER A 14 4.54 -12.02 17.07
CA SER A 14 5.35 -10.82 17.37
C SER A 14 6.77 -10.91 16.78
N SER A 15 7.20 -12.09 16.35
CA SER A 15 8.50 -12.44 15.79
C SER A 15 8.35 -12.95 14.36
N CYS A 16 9.36 -12.76 13.53
CA CYS A 16 9.44 -13.30 12.19
C CYS A 16 9.94 -14.77 12.16
N SER A 17 10.23 -15.38 13.31
CA SER A 17 10.80 -16.72 13.46
C SER A 17 10.09 -17.78 12.61
N GLY A 18 8.79 -17.96 12.78
CA GLY A 18 8.04 -18.98 12.03
C GLY A 18 8.06 -18.79 10.51
N LEU A 19 8.18 -17.54 10.04
CA LEU A 19 8.32 -17.27 8.61
C LEU A 19 9.74 -17.60 8.13
N VAL A 20 10.75 -17.22 8.88
CA VAL A 20 12.16 -17.51 8.56
C VAL A 20 12.42 -19.02 8.56
N GLU A 21 11.88 -19.75 9.54
CA GLU A 21 11.91 -21.21 9.60
C GLU A 21 11.21 -21.85 8.38
N TYR A 22 10.02 -21.33 8.02
CA TYR A 22 9.30 -21.78 6.82
C TYR A 22 10.15 -21.60 5.55
N LEU A 23 10.80 -20.46 5.38
CA LEU A 23 11.67 -20.18 4.23
C LEU A 23 12.94 -21.05 4.24
N ASN A 24 13.35 -21.59 5.38
CA ASN A 24 14.53 -22.47 5.47
C ASN A 24 14.23 -23.95 5.18
N LYS A 25 12.96 -24.35 5.14
CA LYS A 25 12.57 -25.75 4.92
C LYS A 25 13.07 -26.35 3.62
N GLU A 26 13.20 -25.57 2.54
CA GLU A 26 13.77 -26.07 1.28
C GLU A 26 15.23 -26.54 1.46
N ASN A 27 15.96 -25.94 2.41
CA ASN A 27 17.35 -26.36 2.72
C ASN A 27 17.39 -27.68 3.52
N GLU A 28 16.31 -28.04 4.24
CA GLU A 28 16.25 -29.23 5.10
C GLU A 28 15.80 -30.49 4.33
N ILE A 29 15.02 -30.34 3.27
CA ILE A 29 14.39 -31.48 2.55
C ILE A 29 15.36 -32.17 1.58
N ASP A 30 16.45 -31.55 1.19
CA ASP A 30 17.35 -32.04 0.11
C ASP A 30 18.70 -32.53 0.65
N THR A 31 18.70 -33.32 1.74
CA THR A 31 19.92 -33.86 2.36
C THR A 31 20.67 -34.87 1.46
N ASP A 32 20.03 -35.47 0.47
CA ASP A 32 20.63 -36.48 -0.42
C ASP A 32 21.22 -35.92 -1.73
N LYS A 33 20.94 -34.66 -2.04
CA LYS A 33 21.59 -33.95 -3.15
C LYS A 33 22.40 -32.82 -2.56
N VAL A 34 23.71 -32.83 -2.82
CA VAL A 34 24.63 -31.73 -2.48
C VAL A 34 24.25 -30.51 -3.32
N ARG A 35 23.04 -29.98 -3.11
CA ARG A 35 22.66 -28.64 -3.54
C ARG A 35 23.28 -27.67 -2.56
N LEU A 36 23.97 -26.67 -3.08
CA LEU A 36 24.41 -25.54 -2.28
C LEU A 36 23.17 -24.94 -1.60
N GLN A 37 23.18 -24.97 -0.27
CA GLN A 37 22.12 -24.36 0.51
C GLN A 37 21.94 -22.91 0.06
N GLU A 38 20.70 -22.52 -0.26
CA GLU A 38 20.39 -21.15 -0.63
C GLU A 38 20.27 -20.31 0.65
N ASN A 39 21.21 -19.39 0.87
CA ASN A 39 21.22 -18.51 2.02
C ASN A 39 20.40 -17.24 1.77
N PHE A 40 20.07 -16.53 2.84
CA PHE A 40 19.50 -15.20 2.73
C PHE A 40 20.49 -14.23 2.10
N PHE A 41 19.97 -13.23 1.40
CA PHE A 41 20.73 -12.11 0.85
C PHE A 41 20.04 -10.78 1.18
N ASN A 42 20.78 -9.68 1.11
CA ASN A 42 20.28 -8.36 1.41
C ASN A 42 20.78 -7.31 0.40
N GLN A 43 20.70 -6.03 0.75
CA GLN A 43 21.14 -4.91 -0.09
C GLN A 43 22.64 -4.94 -0.44
N GLU A 44 23.48 -5.62 0.35
CA GLU A 44 24.94 -5.71 0.14
C GLU A 44 25.31 -6.75 -0.93
N TYR A 45 24.35 -7.57 -1.37
CA TYR A 45 24.58 -8.56 -2.42
C TYR A 45 25.14 -7.91 -3.70
N SER A 46 26.19 -8.51 -4.27
CA SER A 46 26.79 -8.09 -5.53
C SER A 46 27.32 -9.28 -6.33
N GLU A 47 27.52 -9.08 -7.63
CA GLU A 47 28.13 -10.11 -8.51
C GLU A 47 29.55 -10.48 -8.09
N THR A 48 30.28 -9.55 -7.47
CA THR A 48 31.66 -9.76 -6.98
C THR A 48 31.72 -10.43 -5.61
N GLN A 49 30.59 -10.43 -4.87
CA GLN A 49 30.43 -11.11 -3.60
C GLN A 49 29.13 -11.94 -3.62
N PRO A 50 29.08 -13.02 -4.38
CA PRO A 50 27.86 -13.81 -4.59
C PRO A 50 27.46 -14.65 -3.37
N LEU A 51 28.40 -14.90 -2.46
CA LEU A 51 28.17 -15.70 -1.25
C LEU A 51 28.01 -14.74 -0.06
N GLN A 52 26.77 -14.53 0.37
CA GLN A 52 26.46 -13.93 1.66
C GLN A 52 26.09 -15.04 2.63
N ASN A 53 26.87 -15.21 3.68
CA ASN A 53 26.56 -16.16 4.74
C ASN A 53 25.67 -15.48 5.80
N ILE A 54 24.42 -15.17 5.40
CA ILE A 54 23.41 -14.60 6.30
C ILE A 54 22.59 -15.76 6.85
N GLU A 55 22.77 -16.02 8.13
CA GLU A 55 22.10 -17.11 8.83
C GLU A 55 20.65 -16.72 9.23
N MET A 56 19.85 -17.74 9.46
CA MET A 56 18.45 -17.59 9.84
C MET A 56 18.28 -16.78 11.13
N ASP A 57 19.12 -17.00 12.12
CA ASP A 57 19.04 -16.29 13.40
C ASP A 57 19.41 -14.81 13.28
N ASP A 58 20.39 -14.47 12.41
CA ASP A 58 20.73 -13.08 12.12
C ASP A 58 19.54 -12.32 11.53
N VAL A 59 18.83 -12.95 10.58
CA VAL A 59 17.63 -12.37 9.96
C VAL A 59 16.56 -12.10 11.01
N LYS A 60 16.29 -13.07 11.87
CA LYS A 60 15.30 -13.00 12.91
C LYS A 60 15.63 -11.89 13.92
N ASP A 61 16.83 -11.91 14.47
CA ASP A 61 17.24 -10.98 15.52
C ASP A 61 17.26 -9.52 15.02
N THR A 62 17.73 -9.30 13.79
CA THR A 62 17.79 -7.95 13.22
C THR A 62 16.42 -7.41 12.86
N ILE A 63 15.53 -8.21 12.26
CA ILE A 63 14.17 -7.79 11.93
C ILE A 63 13.35 -7.54 13.20
N ASP A 64 13.41 -8.46 14.17
CA ASP A 64 12.62 -8.37 15.39
C ASP A 64 13.07 -7.23 16.32
N SER A 65 14.36 -6.88 16.31
CA SER A 65 14.90 -5.75 17.07
C SER A 65 14.64 -4.39 16.42
N ASN A 66 14.43 -4.32 15.10
CA ASN A 66 14.25 -3.08 14.37
C ASN A 66 12.86 -2.47 14.57
N ARG A 67 12.60 -1.92 15.74
CA ARG A 67 11.29 -1.39 16.14
C ARG A 67 11.33 0.13 16.34
N GLY A 68 10.25 0.79 15.94
CA GLY A 68 9.98 2.18 16.28
C GLY A 68 9.38 2.32 17.68
N SER A 69 9.21 3.57 18.15
CA SER A 69 8.67 3.88 19.48
C SER A 69 7.19 3.56 19.66
N ARG A 70 6.42 3.46 18.57
CA ARG A 70 4.99 3.18 18.63
C ARG A 70 4.74 1.67 18.66
N LYS A 71 3.91 1.23 19.61
CA LYS A 71 3.43 -0.15 19.63
C LYS A 71 2.53 -0.36 18.41
N LEU A 72 2.88 -1.32 17.58
CA LEU A 72 2.10 -1.70 16.40
C LEU A 72 1.03 -2.71 16.79
N SER A 73 -0.14 -2.60 16.14
CA SER A 73 -1.20 -3.62 16.20
C SER A 73 -0.96 -4.79 15.25
N GLU A 74 0.01 -4.66 14.36
CA GLU A 74 0.41 -5.63 13.34
C GLU A 74 1.88 -6.01 13.52
N SER A 75 2.35 -7.04 12.79
CA SER A 75 3.75 -7.47 12.81
C SER A 75 4.72 -6.34 12.45
N ASN A 76 5.96 -6.43 12.94
CA ASN A 76 7.03 -5.47 12.68
C ASN A 76 7.63 -5.58 11.27
N PHE A 77 7.11 -6.45 10.43
CA PHE A 77 7.62 -6.74 9.09
C PHE A 77 6.49 -7.00 8.09
N TYR A 78 6.84 -6.96 6.82
CA TYR A 78 6.04 -7.45 5.71
C TYR A 78 6.82 -8.50 4.94
N MET A 79 6.11 -9.40 4.27
CA MET A 79 6.70 -10.26 3.26
C MET A 79 6.25 -9.81 1.87
N LEU A 80 7.22 -9.63 0.96
CA LEU A 80 6.98 -9.48 -0.46
C LEU A 80 7.28 -10.82 -1.13
N ASN A 81 6.33 -11.30 -1.93
CA ASN A 81 6.54 -12.45 -2.79
C ASN A 81 6.69 -11.95 -4.22
N ILE A 82 7.86 -12.12 -4.82
CA ILE A 82 8.22 -11.70 -6.18
C ILE A 82 8.24 -12.95 -7.05
N SER A 83 7.29 -13.06 -7.95
CA SER A 83 7.07 -14.23 -8.78
C SER A 83 7.12 -13.86 -10.26
N PRO A 84 8.22 -14.11 -10.94
CA PRO A 84 8.27 -13.97 -12.40
C PRO A 84 7.26 -14.89 -13.09
N SER A 85 6.74 -14.46 -14.22
CA SER A 85 5.93 -15.30 -15.09
C SER A 85 6.78 -16.38 -15.77
N LYS A 86 6.13 -17.39 -16.33
CA LYS A 86 6.84 -18.42 -17.10
C LYS A 86 7.66 -17.85 -18.27
N ASP A 87 7.14 -16.81 -18.92
CA ASP A 87 7.84 -16.20 -20.06
C ASP A 87 9.02 -15.34 -19.60
N GLU A 88 8.90 -14.66 -18.46
CA GLU A 88 10.02 -13.95 -17.82
C GLU A 88 11.11 -14.93 -17.36
N LEU A 89 10.77 -16.08 -16.76
CA LEU A 89 11.74 -17.11 -16.40
C LEU A 89 12.44 -17.69 -17.62
N LYS A 90 11.71 -18.03 -18.69
CA LYS A 90 12.29 -18.46 -19.96
C LYS A 90 13.26 -17.43 -20.55
N HIS A 91 12.98 -16.15 -20.37
CA HIS A 91 13.86 -15.09 -20.82
C HIS A 91 15.16 -15.05 -20.00
N LEU A 92 15.06 -15.15 -18.66
CA LEU A 92 16.24 -15.28 -17.79
C LEU A 92 17.06 -16.51 -18.11
N GLU A 93 16.42 -17.64 -18.39
CA GLU A 93 17.07 -18.87 -18.83
C GLU A 93 17.86 -18.66 -20.13
N LYS A 94 17.27 -17.98 -21.12
CA LYS A 94 17.97 -17.65 -22.37
C LYS A 94 19.23 -16.81 -22.13
N ILE A 95 19.14 -15.82 -21.24
CA ILE A 95 20.30 -14.99 -20.86
C ILE A 95 21.37 -15.86 -20.20
N ALA A 96 20.99 -16.72 -19.25
CA ALA A 96 21.92 -17.60 -18.56
C ALA A 96 22.61 -18.58 -19.52
N VAL A 97 21.84 -19.19 -20.44
CA VAL A 97 22.41 -20.09 -21.46
C VAL A 97 23.36 -19.37 -22.41
N ALA A 98 23.03 -18.16 -22.84
CA ALA A 98 23.89 -17.36 -23.69
C ALA A 98 25.22 -17.02 -22.99
N GLU A 99 25.17 -16.65 -21.72
CA GLU A 99 26.34 -16.34 -20.90
C GLU A 99 27.21 -17.59 -20.69
N LEU A 100 26.63 -18.76 -20.37
CA LEU A 100 27.39 -20.01 -20.25
C LEU A 100 28.02 -20.43 -21.56
N THR A 101 27.33 -20.28 -22.67
CA THR A 101 27.84 -20.54 -24.00
C THR A 101 29.07 -19.67 -24.31
N GLN A 102 28.98 -18.36 -23.97
CA GLN A 102 30.10 -17.42 -24.14
C GLN A 102 31.31 -17.81 -23.26
N ARG A 103 31.05 -18.35 -22.06
CA ARG A 103 32.09 -18.86 -21.15
C ARG A 103 32.65 -20.23 -21.54
N GLY A 104 32.14 -20.87 -22.60
CA GLY A 104 32.61 -22.14 -23.13
C GLY A 104 32.10 -23.40 -22.40
N TYR A 105 31.01 -23.29 -21.64
CA TYR A 105 30.41 -24.47 -20.99
C TYR A 105 29.73 -25.40 -22.01
N ASP A 106 29.93 -26.70 -21.87
CA ASP A 106 29.24 -27.69 -22.69
C ASP A 106 27.76 -27.80 -22.25
N LYS A 107 26.86 -27.60 -23.22
CA LYS A 107 25.40 -27.65 -23.01
C LYS A 107 24.88 -29.00 -22.50
N ASN A 108 25.60 -30.08 -22.74
CA ASN A 108 25.21 -31.43 -22.33
C ASN A 108 25.79 -31.83 -20.98
N SER A 109 26.59 -30.97 -20.35
CA SER A 109 27.19 -31.25 -19.05
C SER A 109 26.19 -31.04 -17.92
N PRO A 110 26.11 -31.91 -16.89
CA PRO A 110 25.34 -31.63 -15.66
C PRO A 110 25.73 -30.31 -14.99
N VAL A 111 27.02 -29.95 -15.07
CA VAL A 111 27.54 -28.66 -14.55
C VAL A 111 26.90 -27.48 -15.26
N HIS A 112 26.51 -27.61 -16.53
CA HIS A 112 25.82 -26.55 -17.26
C HIS A 112 24.43 -26.27 -16.66
N GLU A 113 23.68 -27.30 -16.30
CA GLU A 113 22.35 -27.13 -15.70
C GLU A 113 22.43 -26.48 -14.32
N GLU A 114 23.35 -26.90 -13.47
CA GLU A 114 23.57 -26.28 -12.15
C GLU A 114 24.02 -24.83 -12.29
N SER A 115 24.98 -24.54 -13.17
CA SER A 115 25.46 -23.18 -13.44
C SER A 115 24.37 -22.28 -14.01
N LYS A 116 23.48 -22.81 -14.84
CA LYS A 116 22.32 -22.09 -15.36
C LYS A 116 21.38 -21.69 -14.25
N GLN A 117 21.06 -22.59 -13.32
CA GLN A 117 20.21 -22.31 -12.18
C GLN A 117 20.83 -21.25 -11.26
N GLU A 118 22.14 -21.33 -11.01
CA GLU A 118 22.84 -20.33 -10.19
C GLU A 118 22.84 -18.94 -10.87
N LEU A 119 23.00 -18.86 -12.19
CA LEU A 119 22.89 -17.59 -12.91
C LEU A 119 21.48 -17.01 -12.84
N ILE A 120 20.44 -17.83 -12.95
CA ILE A 120 19.05 -17.35 -12.79
C ILE A 120 18.81 -16.81 -11.37
N LYS A 121 19.30 -17.51 -10.34
CA LYS A 121 19.22 -17.04 -8.96
C LYS A 121 19.96 -15.71 -8.78
N MET A 122 21.17 -15.58 -9.30
CA MET A 122 21.95 -14.35 -9.26
C MET A 122 21.17 -13.18 -9.92
N GLN A 123 20.62 -13.40 -11.11
CA GLN A 123 19.81 -12.41 -11.81
C GLN A 123 18.60 -11.95 -10.98
N LEU A 124 17.91 -12.89 -10.33
CA LEU A 124 16.77 -12.57 -9.46
C LEU A 124 17.19 -11.82 -8.20
N LYS A 125 18.32 -12.16 -7.59
CA LYS A 125 18.88 -11.41 -6.44
C LYS A 125 19.20 -9.98 -6.82
N LEU A 126 19.87 -9.75 -7.94
CA LEU A 126 20.19 -8.41 -8.45
C LEU A 126 18.94 -7.63 -8.85
N TYR A 127 17.95 -8.28 -9.44
CA TYR A 127 16.67 -7.66 -9.71
C TYR A 127 15.97 -7.25 -8.42
N THR A 128 15.94 -8.11 -7.42
CA THR A 128 15.33 -7.85 -6.12
C THR A 128 15.98 -6.65 -5.44
N LYS A 129 17.30 -6.53 -5.48
CA LYS A 129 18.02 -5.38 -4.94
C LYS A 129 17.57 -4.07 -5.62
N ASN A 130 17.49 -4.04 -6.94
CA ASN A 130 16.99 -2.86 -7.68
C ASN A 130 15.53 -2.56 -7.32
N LEU A 131 14.70 -3.60 -7.22
CA LEU A 131 13.29 -3.47 -6.83
C LEU A 131 13.14 -2.90 -5.42
N MET A 132 14.02 -3.27 -4.48
CA MET A 132 13.97 -2.70 -3.13
C MET A 132 14.41 -1.24 -3.09
N SER A 133 15.23 -0.78 -4.02
CA SER A 133 15.51 0.65 -4.19
C SER A 133 14.27 1.41 -4.70
N GLU A 134 13.54 0.84 -5.66
CA GLU A 134 12.26 1.41 -6.12
C GLU A 134 11.18 1.36 -5.01
N TYR A 135 11.19 0.30 -4.19
CA TYR A 135 10.32 0.20 -3.02
C TYR A 135 10.58 1.34 -2.03
N ALA A 136 11.82 1.66 -1.74
CA ALA A 136 12.19 2.78 -0.87
C ALA A 136 11.72 4.12 -1.45
N SER A 137 12.05 4.39 -2.70
CA SER A 137 11.72 5.64 -3.40
C SER A 137 10.21 5.90 -3.45
N ASN A 138 9.42 4.83 -3.55
CA ASN A 138 7.96 4.92 -3.65
C ASN A 138 7.27 5.45 -2.37
N PHE A 139 7.96 5.45 -1.22
CA PHE A 139 7.44 6.05 0.01
C PHE A 139 7.50 7.57 0.02
N GLU A 140 8.34 8.20 -0.82
CA GLU A 140 8.58 9.65 -0.82
C GLU A 140 8.91 10.16 0.59
N ARG A 141 9.76 9.42 1.32
CA ARG A 141 10.17 9.72 2.69
C ARG A 141 11.63 10.17 2.74
N GLU A 142 11.96 10.87 3.80
CA GLU A 142 13.31 11.34 4.06
C GLU A 142 13.87 10.72 5.34
N VAL A 143 15.17 10.44 5.33
CA VAL A 143 15.96 10.01 6.48
C VAL A 143 17.03 11.04 6.82
N PHE A 144 17.48 11.06 8.06
CA PHE A 144 18.61 11.92 8.46
C PHE A 144 19.90 11.43 7.82
N ILE A 145 20.72 12.39 7.36
CA ILE A 145 22.04 12.08 6.76
C ILE A 145 22.99 11.54 7.82
N ASN A 146 23.03 12.17 8.98
CA ASN A 146 23.94 11.86 10.09
C ASN A 146 23.16 11.52 11.37
N PRO A 147 22.59 10.30 11.50
CA PRO A 147 21.79 9.92 12.67
C PRO A 147 22.54 10.02 14.01
N HIS A 148 23.86 9.85 13.98
CA HIS A 148 24.73 9.97 15.19
C HIS A 148 24.90 11.41 15.68
N LYS A 149 24.61 12.41 14.84
CA LYS A 149 24.63 13.84 15.18
C LYS A 149 23.26 14.40 15.53
N LEU A 150 22.28 13.55 15.77
CA LEU A 150 20.96 13.99 16.20
C LEU A 150 20.96 14.28 17.70
N PRO A 151 20.25 15.33 18.15
CA PRO A 151 20.09 15.60 19.56
C PRO A 151 19.31 14.48 20.26
N ASN A 152 19.73 14.11 21.47
CA ASN A 152 18.97 13.20 22.31
C ASN A 152 17.67 13.86 22.83
N ASN A 153 16.88 13.16 23.64
CA ASN A 153 15.57 13.66 24.09
C ASN A 153 15.66 14.89 24.99
N GLU A 154 16.70 15.00 25.81
CA GLU A 154 16.92 16.14 26.71
C GLU A 154 17.41 17.35 25.91
N GLU A 155 18.35 17.13 25.01
CA GLU A 155 18.83 18.14 24.07
C GLU A 155 17.74 18.65 23.14
N LYS A 156 16.84 17.80 22.63
CA LYS A 156 15.65 18.22 21.85
C LYS A 156 14.77 19.16 22.68
N LYS A 157 14.46 18.80 23.92
CA LYS A 157 13.67 19.67 24.80
C LYS A 157 14.34 21.00 25.06
N ALA A 158 15.65 20.99 25.33
CA ALA A 158 16.42 22.23 25.55
C ALA A 158 16.40 23.12 24.30
N LEU A 159 16.61 22.53 23.10
CA LEU A 159 16.50 23.23 21.82
C LEU A 159 15.10 23.81 21.57
N GLU A 160 14.05 23.07 21.86
CA GLU A 160 12.67 23.54 21.73
C GLU A 160 12.37 24.72 22.68
N MET A 161 12.82 24.64 23.92
CA MET A 161 12.64 25.72 24.89
C MET A 161 13.36 26.99 24.45
N GLU A 162 14.60 26.89 24.02
CA GLU A 162 15.39 28.01 23.52
C GLU A 162 14.83 28.58 22.22
N THR A 163 14.41 27.73 21.29
CA THR A 163 13.73 28.12 20.07
C THR A 163 12.44 28.89 20.37
N ASN A 164 11.63 28.39 21.27
CA ASN A 164 10.38 29.05 21.67
C ASN A 164 10.63 30.43 22.27
N LYS A 165 11.72 30.60 23.05
CA LYS A 165 12.10 31.89 23.61
C LYS A 165 12.46 32.89 22.50
N ILE A 166 13.41 32.52 21.63
CA ILE A 166 13.83 33.37 20.51
C ILE A 166 12.66 33.68 19.56
N TYR A 167 11.81 32.68 19.31
CA TYR A 167 10.64 32.88 18.46
C TYR A 167 9.61 33.83 19.07
N LYS A 168 9.37 33.76 20.39
CA LYS A 168 8.53 34.73 21.09
C LYS A 168 9.09 36.15 20.99
N ASP A 169 10.37 36.32 21.17
CA ASP A 169 11.05 37.63 21.05
C ASP A 169 10.94 38.17 19.61
N TYR A 170 11.17 37.32 18.60
CA TYR A 170 10.99 37.66 17.18
C TYR A 170 9.58 38.12 16.83
N LEU A 171 8.54 37.48 17.39
CA LEU A 171 7.14 37.86 17.16
C LEU A 171 6.83 39.18 17.88
N LYS A 172 7.33 39.36 19.12
CA LYS A 172 7.12 40.57 19.92
C LYS A 172 7.69 41.81 19.23
N GLU A 173 8.85 41.72 18.60
CA GLU A 173 9.44 42.82 17.81
C GLU A 173 8.52 43.26 16.64
N ARG A 174 7.60 42.39 16.20
CA ARG A 174 6.61 42.65 15.14
C ARG A 174 5.23 43.01 15.68
N GLY A 175 5.10 43.20 17.00
CA GLY A 175 3.84 43.49 17.65
C GLY A 175 2.87 42.30 17.70
N ILE A 176 3.36 41.06 17.51
CA ILE A 176 2.55 39.84 17.51
C ILE A 176 2.77 39.12 18.83
N GLU A 177 1.70 38.80 19.52
CA GLU A 177 1.74 38.07 20.78
C GLU A 177 1.04 36.73 20.69
N ILE A 178 1.75 35.67 21.08
CA ILE A 178 1.16 34.32 21.20
C ILE A 178 0.20 34.39 22.40
N LYS A 179 -1.08 34.09 22.15
CA LYS A 179 -2.07 34.06 23.21
C LYS A 179 -1.83 32.78 24.06
N GLU A 180 -1.45 32.97 25.31
CA GLU A 180 -1.38 31.90 26.28
C GLU A 180 -2.80 31.49 26.69
N ASN A 181 -3.03 30.18 26.93
CA ASN A 181 -4.35 29.65 27.27
C ASN A 181 -5.01 30.47 28.39
N THR A 182 -5.92 31.31 28.01
CA THR A 182 -6.71 32.10 28.91
C THR A 182 -7.78 31.24 29.61
N ASN A 183 -8.36 31.78 30.67
CA ASN A 183 -9.36 31.11 31.48
C ASN A 183 -10.48 30.49 30.60
N PRO A 184 -10.72 29.16 30.70
CA PRO A 184 -11.74 28.49 29.87
C PRO A 184 -13.17 28.98 30.12
N LYS A 185 -13.41 29.82 31.11
CA LYS A 185 -14.73 30.45 31.41
C LYS A 185 -14.95 31.77 30.70
N GLU A 186 -13.96 32.30 30.00
CA GLU A 186 -14.09 33.57 29.28
C GLU A 186 -14.66 33.38 27.88
N TRP A 187 -15.44 34.35 27.43
CA TRP A 187 -16.10 34.33 26.13
C TRP A 187 -15.72 35.55 25.31
N LYS A 188 -15.34 35.33 24.05
CA LYS A 188 -15.12 36.40 23.08
C LYS A 188 -16.41 36.71 22.36
N GLU A 189 -16.82 37.98 22.42
CA GLU A 189 -17.95 38.49 21.66
C GLU A 189 -17.53 38.73 20.21
N LEU A 190 -18.36 38.26 19.27
CA LEU A 190 -18.18 38.42 17.84
C LEU A 190 -19.17 39.46 17.32
N LYS A 191 -18.64 40.60 16.85
CA LYS A 191 -19.42 41.62 16.17
C LYS A 191 -19.45 41.31 14.68
N ASP A 192 -20.62 41.49 14.04
CA ASP A 192 -20.79 41.34 12.59
C ASP A 192 -20.39 39.97 12.03
N LEU A 193 -20.88 38.89 12.68
CA LEU A 193 -20.59 37.52 12.26
C LEU A 193 -21.17 37.21 10.88
N LYS A 194 -20.32 36.91 9.91
CA LYS A 194 -20.72 36.44 8.59
C LYS A 194 -20.58 34.92 8.48
N ILE A 195 -21.72 34.26 8.30
CA ILE A 195 -21.78 32.81 8.08
C ILE A 195 -21.61 32.55 6.59
N ILE A 196 -20.57 31.77 6.22
CA ILE A 196 -20.23 31.43 4.83
C ILE A 196 -20.95 30.16 4.39
N SER A 197 -20.95 29.15 5.23
CA SER A 197 -21.66 27.90 4.99
C SER A 197 -21.94 27.14 6.28
N GLU A 198 -22.95 26.29 6.23
CA GLU A 198 -23.40 25.50 7.36
C GLU A 198 -23.47 24.01 7.01
N ASN A 199 -23.03 23.14 7.92
CA ASN A 199 -23.26 21.72 7.86
C ASN A 199 -23.93 21.22 9.17
N LYS A 200 -24.21 19.91 9.27
CA LYS A 200 -24.90 19.32 10.42
C LYS A 200 -24.20 19.56 11.77
N LYS A 201 -22.89 19.69 11.80
CA LYS A 201 -22.07 19.72 13.02
C LYS A 201 -21.28 21.02 13.21
N SER A 202 -21.01 21.77 12.14
CA SER A 202 -20.18 22.98 12.19
C SER A 202 -20.70 24.07 11.29
N LEU A 203 -20.31 25.29 11.61
CA LEU A 203 -20.50 26.49 10.81
C LEU A 203 -19.15 26.95 10.29
N LYS A 204 -19.08 27.34 9.02
CA LYS A 204 -17.96 28.05 8.45
C LYS A 204 -18.27 29.53 8.49
N ILE A 205 -17.48 30.26 9.24
CA ILE A 205 -17.68 31.68 9.51
C ILE A 205 -16.47 32.50 9.05
N GLU A 206 -16.71 33.78 8.78
CA GLU A 206 -15.63 34.75 8.65
C GLU A 206 -15.33 35.32 10.04
N LEU A 207 -14.13 35.04 10.55
CA LEU A 207 -13.67 35.46 11.86
C LEU A 207 -12.54 36.48 11.72
N ASN A 208 -12.71 37.67 12.28
CA ASN A 208 -11.64 38.65 12.33
C ASN A 208 -10.66 38.29 13.44
N LEU A 209 -9.46 37.90 13.03
CA LEU A 209 -8.36 37.54 13.94
C LEU A 209 -7.47 38.75 14.14
N GLU A 210 -7.21 39.08 15.38
CA GLU A 210 -6.36 40.22 15.78
C GLU A 210 -4.96 40.10 15.12
N GLY A 211 -4.58 41.12 14.37
CA GLY A 211 -3.30 41.14 13.64
C GLY A 211 -3.29 40.38 12.30
N PHE A 212 -4.32 39.57 11.97
CA PHE A 212 -4.34 38.70 10.78
C PHE A 212 -5.53 38.97 9.85
N GLY A 213 -6.40 39.92 10.21
CA GLY A 213 -7.60 40.24 9.43
C GLY A 213 -8.64 39.09 9.44
N SER A 214 -9.60 39.21 8.51
CA SER A 214 -10.66 38.22 8.39
C SER A 214 -10.17 36.90 7.78
N LYS A 215 -10.46 35.80 8.46
CA LYS A 215 -10.16 34.45 8.02
C LYS A 215 -11.39 33.55 8.05
N GLU A 216 -11.52 32.64 7.09
CA GLU A 216 -12.55 31.61 7.11
C GLU A 216 -12.20 30.52 8.11
N VAL A 217 -13.05 30.31 9.09
CA VAL A 217 -12.82 29.34 10.18
C VAL A 217 -14.05 28.45 10.34
N SER A 218 -13.81 27.15 10.49
CA SER A 218 -14.86 26.18 10.82
C SER A 218 -14.98 26.05 12.35
N ILE A 219 -16.16 26.30 12.89
CA ILE A 219 -16.46 26.24 14.32
C ILE A 219 -17.58 25.22 14.57
N PRO A 220 -17.45 24.33 15.57
CA PRO A 220 -18.53 23.46 15.98
C PRO A 220 -19.75 24.30 16.46
N LYS A 221 -20.97 23.96 16.02
CA LYS A 221 -22.19 24.66 16.41
C LYS A 221 -22.39 24.73 17.93
N THR A 222 -21.93 23.73 18.65
CA THR A 222 -22.02 23.66 20.11
C THR A 222 -21.17 24.70 20.84
N LEU A 223 -20.21 25.34 20.15
CA LEU A 223 -19.30 26.33 20.71
C LEU A 223 -19.66 27.77 20.25
N LEU A 224 -20.68 27.93 19.42
CA LEU A 224 -21.19 29.24 19.00
C LEU A 224 -22.49 29.50 19.74
N HIS A 225 -22.51 30.54 20.59
CA HIS A 225 -23.69 30.94 21.36
C HIS A 225 -24.28 32.27 20.84
N GLU A 226 -25.52 32.19 20.37
CA GLU A 226 -26.28 33.37 19.99
C GLU A 226 -26.87 34.02 21.23
N GLN A 227 -26.74 35.35 21.33
CA GLN A 227 -27.29 36.15 22.41
C GLN A 227 -28.63 36.78 22.02
N LYS A 228 -29.42 37.16 23.01
CA LYS A 228 -30.74 37.82 22.82
C LYS A 228 -30.67 39.12 22.00
N ASN A 229 -29.51 39.76 21.96
CA ASN A 229 -29.25 40.98 21.19
C ASN A 229 -28.78 40.73 19.75
N GLY A 230 -28.77 39.48 19.29
CA GLY A 230 -28.29 39.11 17.95
C GLY A 230 -26.77 39.07 17.81
N THR A 231 -26.00 39.22 18.89
CA THR A 231 -24.56 39.02 18.88
C THR A 231 -24.23 37.56 19.18
N TYR A 232 -23.05 37.12 18.74
CA TYR A 232 -22.55 35.75 18.95
C TYR A 232 -21.35 35.75 19.88
N LYS A 233 -21.18 34.66 20.64
CA LYS A 233 -20.02 34.45 21.50
C LYS A 233 -19.41 33.08 21.24
N ILE A 234 -18.06 33.02 21.32
CA ILE A 234 -17.28 31.79 21.31
C ILE A 234 -16.40 31.76 22.54
N PRO A 235 -15.95 30.54 23.00
CA PRO A 235 -14.96 30.46 24.07
C PRO A 235 -13.70 31.25 23.68
N GLN A 236 -13.17 32.04 24.61
CA GLN A 236 -11.94 32.83 24.39
C GLN A 236 -10.78 31.91 23.98
N THR A 237 -10.68 30.74 24.61
CA THR A 237 -9.68 29.71 24.26
C THR A 237 -9.76 29.26 22.81
N LEU A 238 -10.96 29.14 22.23
CA LEU A 238 -11.14 28.81 20.81
C LEU A 238 -10.64 29.94 19.91
N TYR A 239 -10.95 31.19 20.26
CA TYR A 239 -10.45 32.37 19.53
C TYR A 239 -8.91 32.43 19.58
N ASP A 240 -8.32 32.32 20.76
CA ASP A 240 -6.88 32.35 20.96
C ASP A 240 -6.16 31.24 20.20
N ASN A 241 -6.72 30.02 20.17
CA ASN A 241 -6.20 28.93 19.37
C ASN A 241 -6.23 29.27 17.86
N LYS A 242 -7.28 29.95 17.37
CA LYS A 242 -7.34 30.37 15.96
C LYS A 242 -6.33 31.48 15.62
N VAL A 243 -6.08 32.37 16.54
CA VAL A 243 -4.98 33.36 16.41
C VAL A 243 -3.63 32.65 16.37
N ASN A 244 -3.39 31.72 17.30
CA ASN A 244 -2.15 30.97 17.33
C ASN A 244 -1.94 30.08 16.09
N GLU A 245 -3.01 29.46 15.56
CA GLU A 245 -2.97 28.74 14.27
C GLU A 245 -2.58 29.66 13.10
N ALA A 246 -3.09 30.91 13.09
CA ALA A 246 -2.74 31.89 12.07
C ALA A 246 -1.26 32.32 12.18
N ILE A 247 -0.79 32.55 13.41
CA ILE A 247 0.63 32.83 13.68
C ILE A 247 1.52 31.67 13.16
N GLU A 248 1.19 30.45 13.52
CA GLU A 248 1.96 29.27 13.08
C GLU A 248 1.97 29.10 11.56
N LYS A 249 0.83 29.37 10.91
CA LYS A 249 0.73 29.30 9.44
C LYS A 249 1.59 30.36 8.75
N GLU A 250 1.69 31.56 9.30
CA GLU A 250 2.40 32.68 8.68
C GLU A 250 3.88 32.72 9.07
N TYR A 251 4.20 32.39 10.31
CA TYR A 251 5.56 32.53 10.88
C TYR A 251 6.19 31.19 11.31
N GLY A 252 5.51 30.06 11.16
CA GLY A 252 6.01 28.75 11.57
C GLY A 252 7.30 28.32 10.86
N THR A 253 7.49 28.72 9.60
CA THR A 253 8.73 28.51 8.85
C THR A 253 9.91 29.21 9.50
N LYS A 254 9.71 30.39 10.12
CA LYS A 254 10.75 31.11 10.85
C LYS A 254 11.15 30.38 12.14
N LYS A 255 10.14 29.85 12.87
CA LYS A 255 10.39 29.02 14.06
C LYS A 255 11.24 27.79 13.71
N GLU A 256 10.89 27.13 12.60
CA GLU A 256 11.66 25.98 12.10
C GLU A 256 13.09 26.35 11.70
N SER A 257 13.28 27.52 11.06
CA SER A 257 14.61 28.05 10.77
C SER A 257 15.44 28.28 12.03
N ILE A 258 14.86 28.96 13.04
CA ILE A 258 15.52 29.20 14.33
C ILE A 258 15.95 27.88 14.98
N TYR A 259 15.08 26.86 14.97
CA TYR A 259 15.41 25.55 15.52
C TYR A 259 16.58 24.89 14.79
N LYS A 260 16.61 24.95 13.46
CA LYS A 260 17.69 24.40 12.64
C LYS A 260 19.02 25.14 12.88
N ASP A 261 18.96 26.45 12.95
CA ASP A 261 20.16 27.29 13.19
C ASP A 261 20.75 27.02 14.57
N LEU A 262 19.91 26.93 15.61
CA LEU A 262 20.35 26.59 16.96
C LEU A 262 20.94 25.18 17.05
N ALA A 263 20.29 24.22 16.43
CA ALA A 263 20.76 22.84 16.36
C ALA A 263 22.16 22.78 15.72
N HIS A 264 22.34 23.48 14.59
CA HIS A 264 23.62 23.56 13.90
C HIS A 264 24.70 24.24 14.75
N GLN A 265 24.41 25.37 15.44
CA GLN A 265 25.32 26.05 16.34
C GLN A 265 25.79 25.16 17.50
N LYS A 266 24.93 24.23 17.95
CA LYS A 266 25.23 23.24 18.99
C LYS A 266 25.92 21.98 18.47
N GLY A 267 26.23 21.91 17.17
CA GLY A 267 26.92 20.79 16.52
C GLY A 267 26.02 19.63 16.10
N PHE A 268 24.70 19.79 16.17
CA PHE A 268 23.76 18.82 15.67
C PHE A 268 23.54 18.97 14.16
N ASP A 269 23.29 17.85 13.47
CA ASP A 269 22.98 17.83 12.04
C ASP A 269 21.56 17.28 11.81
N LEU A 270 20.65 18.16 11.41
CA LEU A 270 19.26 17.83 11.10
C LEU A 270 19.01 17.67 9.60
N SER A 271 20.07 17.62 8.79
CA SER A 271 19.99 17.47 7.34
C SER A 271 19.38 16.13 6.97
N LYS A 272 18.50 16.14 5.96
CA LYS A 272 17.79 14.97 5.47
C LYS A 272 18.09 14.73 4.00
N ARG A 273 17.98 13.47 3.60
CA ARG A 273 17.99 13.02 2.21
C ARG A 273 16.84 12.06 1.95
N GLN A 274 16.54 11.83 0.69
CA GLN A 274 15.52 10.85 0.30
C GLN A 274 15.91 9.44 0.76
N LEU A 275 14.89 8.69 1.16
CA LEU A 275 15.00 7.28 1.53
C LEU A 275 15.46 6.46 0.32
N THR A 276 16.45 5.60 0.50
CA THR A 276 17.00 4.71 -0.52
C THR A 276 16.89 3.24 -0.11
N GLY A 277 17.21 2.32 -1.01
CA GLY A 277 17.25 0.89 -0.71
C GLY A 277 18.22 0.54 0.42
N ASP A 278 19.29 1.32 0.57
CA ASP A 278 20.29 1.13 1.63
C ASP A 278 19.76 1.46 3.04
N ASP A 279 18.69 2.22 3.12
CA ASP A 279 18.04 2.57 4.39
C ASP A 279 17.04 1.52 4.86
N LEU A 280 16.68 0.59 4.00
CA LEU A 280 15.77 -0.49 4.33
C LEU A 280 16.50 -1.62 5.04
N LEU A 281 15.85 -2.21 6.02
CA LEU A 281 16.25 -3.48 6.59
C LEU A 281 15.39 -4.58 5.95
N TRP A 282 16.01 -5.37 5.09
CA TRP A 282 15.34 -6.46 4.40
C TRP A 282 16.28 -7.61 4.10
N TYR A 283 15.70 -8.80 3.99
CA TYR A 283 16.37 -10.03 3.59
C TYR A 283 15.53 -10.75 2.55
N GLY A 284 16.17 -11.21 1.49
CA GLY A 284 15.56 -12.01 0.43
C GLY A 284 16.03 -13.44 0.48
N LYS A 285 15.18 -14.35 0.03
CA LYS A 285 15.54 -15.75 -0.24
C LYS A 285 14.95 -16.18 -1.57
N VAL A 286 15.76 -16.76 -2.43
CA VAL A 286 15.31 -17.35 -3.69
C VAL A 286 14.87 -18.79 -3.42
N GLU A 287 13.65 -19.11 -3.81
CA GLU A 287 13.12 -20.47 -3.81
C GLU A 287 12.97 -20.96 -5.24
N THR A 288 13.23 -22.24 -5.45
CA THR A 288 13.21 -22.88 -6.78
C THR A 288 12.00 -23.76 -6.98
N GLN A 289 11.37 -24.17 -5.90
CA GLN A 289 10.25 -25.12 -5.89
C GLN A 289 8.95 -24.43 -5.50
N ARG A 290 7.85 -24.95 -6.00
CA ARG A 290 6.49 -24.56 -5.59
C ARG A 290 5.60 -25.77 -5.47
N HIS A 291 4.68 -25.71 -4.53
CA HIS A 291 3.65 -26.72 -4.35
C HIS A 291 2.28 -26.18 -4.76
N TYR A 292 1.41 -27.08 -5.18
CA TYR A 292 0.01 -26.74 -5.47
C TYR A 292 -0.72 -26.43 -4.17
N ASN A 293 -1.38 -25.28 -4.13
CA ASN A 293 -2.14 -24.83 -2.97
C ASN A 293 -3.59 -25.31 -3.03
N HIS A 294 -4.24 -25.44 -1.86
CA HIS A 294 -5.65 -25.83 -1.73
C HIS A 294 -6.64 -24.91 -2.49
N LYS A 295 -6.22 -23.70 -2.87
CA LYS A 295 -7.02 -22.73 -3.64
C LYS A 295 -6.76 -22.81 -5.15
N ASP A 296 -5.78 -23.60 -5.58
CA ASP A 296 -5.50 -23.78 -7.02
C ASP A 296 -6.68 -24.52 -7.66
N ARG A 297 -7.10 -24.06 -8.84
CA ARG A 297 -8.31 -24.59 -9.52
C ARG A 297 -8.20 -26.08 -9.82
N GLU A 298 -7.03 -26.53 -10.19
CA GLU A 298 -6.69 -27.91 -10.49
C GLU A 298 -6.85 -28.80 -9.26
N VAL A 299 -6.41 -28.29 -8.08
CA VAL A 299 -6.56 -28.98 -6.78
C VAL A 299 -8.03 -29.11 -6.40
N ILE A 300 -8.79 -28.00 -6.52
CA ILE A 300 -10.22 -28.01 -6.19
C ILE A 300 -10.96 -29.00 -7.09
N ARG A 301 -10.74 -28.93 -8.42
CA ARG A 301 -11.38 -29.82 -9.38
C ARG A 301 -11.01 -31.30 -9.16
N ASN A 302 -9.73 -31.59 -8.94
CA ASN A 302 -9.30 -32.96 -8.67
C ASN A 302 -9.85 -33.49 -7.35
N LYS A 303 -10.02 -32.64 -6.35
CA LYS A 303 -10.63 -33.04 -5.07
C LYS A 303 -12.09 -33.50 -5.27
N GLU A 304 -12.84 -32.84 -6.13
CA GLU A 304 -14.21 -33.24 -6.47
C GLU A 304 -14.22 -34.55 -7.25
N LEU A 305 -13.39 -34.69 -8.31
CA LEU A 305 -13.27 -35.90 -9.10
C LEU A 305 -12.82 -37.11 -8.25
N LEU A 306 -11.87 -36.94 -7.34
CA LEU A 306 -11.41 -38.00 -6.45
C LEU A 306 -12.51 -38.46 -5.48
N ARG A 307 -13.39 -37.56 -5.03
CA ARG A 307 -14.57 -37.94 -4.25
C ARG A 307 -15.58 -38.75 -5.08
N GLU A 308 -15.82 -38.36 -6.33
CA GLU A 308 -16.69 -39.11 -7.22
C GLU A 308 -16.14 -40.50 -7.49
N ILE A 309 -14.82 -40.64 -7.71
CA ILE A 309 -14.13 -41.93 -7.85
C ILE A 309 -14.36 -42.81 -6.61
N GLU A 310 -14.26 -42.22 -5.42
CA GLU A 310 -14.49 -42.93 -4.16
C GLU A 310 -15.92 -43.45 -4.01
N ILE A 311 -16.92 -42.68 -4.51
CA ILE A 311 -18.34 -43.08 -4.50
C ILE A 311 -18.58 -44.22 -5.50
N GLU A 312 -17.97 -44.14 -6.68
CA GLU A 312 -18.17 -45.08 -7.80
C GLU A 312 -17.26 -46.34 -7.73
N LYS A 313 -16.78 -46.73 -6.52
CA LYS A 313 -15.83 -47.86 -6.33
C LYS A 313 -16.19 -49.15 -7.04
N ASN A 314 -17.48 -49.40 -7.22
CA ASN A 314 -17.99 -50.62 -7.84
C ASN A 314 -18.22 -50.50 -9.36
N ASN A 315 -17.86 -49.37 -9.98
CA ASN A 315 -18.05 -49.14 -11.40
C ASN A 315 -16.71 -48.83 -12.12
N PRO A 316 -16.00 -49.86 -12.58
CA PRO A 316 -14.65 -49.69 -13.15
C PRO A 316 -14.61 -48.82 -14.40
N GLU A 317 -15.68 -48.83 -15.23
CA GLU A 317 -15.76 -48.03 -16.46
C GLU A 317 -15.87 -46.53 -16.09
N LYS A 318 -16.70 -46.22 -15.10
CA LYS A 318 -16.88 -44.85 -14.61
C LYS A 318 -15.64 -44.32 -13.92
N ILE A 319 -14.94 -45.15 -13.12
CA ILE A 319 -13.68 -44.81 -12.51
C ILE A 319 -12.69 -44.41 -13.59
N LYS A 320 -12.51 -45.20 -14.63
CA LYS A 320 -11.57 -44.92 -15.72
C LYS A 320 -11.90 -43.62 -16.46
N GLU A 321 -13.20 -43.33 -16.66
CA GLU A 321 -13.67 -42.07 -17.23
C GLU A 321 -13.29 -40.87 -16.35
N LEU A 322 -13.47 -40.97 -15.03
CA LEU A 322 -13.17 -39.92 -14.06
C LEU A 322 -11.66 -39.73 -13.89
N GLU A 323 -10.88 -40.81 -13.86
CA GLU A 323 -9.41 -40.75 -13.79
C GLU A 323 -8.81 -40.05 -15.01
N ALA A 324 -9.40 -40.24 -16.21
CA ALA A 324 -8.98 -39.53 -17.41
C ALA A 324 -9.22 -38.02 -17.36
N LYS A 325 -10.14 -37.55 -16.50
CA LYS A 325 -10.46 -36.11 -16.29
C LYS A 325 -9.58 -35.45 -15.24
N LEU A 326 -8.78 -36.24 -14.48
CA LEU A 326 -7.90 -35.68 -13.46
C LEU A 326 -6.82 -34.80 -14.09
N ASN A 327 -6.68 -33.61 -13.54
CA ASN A 327 -5.58 -32.73 -13.92
C ASN A 327 -4.25 -33.32 -13.42
N ARG A 328 -3.28 -33.41 -14.31
CA ARG A 328 -1.93 -33.86 -14.01
C ARG A 328 -0.95 -32.74 -14.25
N ASP A 329 0.11 -32.69 -13.45
CA ASP A 329 1.19 -31.74 -13.69
C ASP A 329 1.81 -31.99 -15.06
N PRO A 330 2.01 -30.96 -15.90
CA PRO A 330 2.48 -31.12 -17.27
C PRO A 330 3.90 -31.70 -17.37
N PHE A 331 4.72 -31.55 -16.33
CA PHE A 331 6.11 -32.00 -16.26
C PHE A 331 6.25 -33.35 -15.54
N THR A 332 5.76 -33.43 -14.29
CA THR A 332 5.91 -34.67 -13.47
C THR A 332 4.86 -35.73 -13.84
N LYS A 333 3.78 -35.38 -14.54
CA LYS A 333 2.63 -36.26 -14.86
C LYS A 333 1.87 -36.78 -13.64
N GLU A 334 2.23 -36.35 -12.46
CA GLU A 334 1.52 -36.69 -11.22
C GLU A 334 0.13 -36.04 -11.16
N VAL A 335 -0.81 -36.71 -10.49
CA VAL A 335 -2.13 -36.15 -10.25
C VAL A 335 -2.00 -34.98 -9.28
N ILE A 336 -2.45 -33.81 -9.71
CA ILE A 336 -2.37 -32.60 -8.91
C ILE A 336 -3.28 -32.71 -7.68
N LYS A 337 -2.66 -32.67 -6.50
CA LYS A 337 -3.32 -32.59 -5.19
C LYS A 337 -2.72 -31.41 -4.40
N HIS A 338 -3.32 -31.12 -3.26
CA HIS A 338 -2.70 -30.18 -2.34
C HIS A 338 -1.29 -30.70 -1.98
N ASP A 339 -0.33 -29.81 -1.97
CA ASP A 339 1.09 -30.08 -1.64
C ASP A 339 1.87 -30.91 -2.67
N THR A 340 1.28 -31.24 -3.82
CA THR A 340 2.04 -31.80 -4.95
C THR A 340 3.03 -30.79 -5.49
N LEU A 341 4.26 -31.20 -5.78
CA LEU A 341 5.29 -30.34 -6.37
C LEU A 341 4.87 -29.88 -7.76
N LYS A 342 4.97 -28.58 -8.04
CA LYS A 342 4.83 -28.04 -9.41
C LYS A 342 6.08 -28.31 -10.20
N GLY A 343 5.93 -29.01 -11.31
CA GLY A 343 7.05 -29.29 -12.19
C GLY A 343 7.54 -28.06 -12.97
N GLY A 344 8.78 -28.14 -13.47
CA GLY A 344 9.47 -27.08 -14.21
C GLY A 344 10.05 -26.00 -13.31
N ASP A 345 10.64 -24.97 -13.93
CA ASP A 345 11.29 -23.89 -13.21
C ASP A 345 10.25 -22.99 -12.54
N ASN A 346 10.34 -22.89 -11.21
CA ASN A 346 9.40 -22.14 -10.38
C ASN A 346 10.12 -21.09 -9.53
N PHE A 347 11.24 -20.57 -10.00
CA PHE A 347 12.03 -19.56 -9.30
C PHE A 347 11.17 -18.37 -8.85
N HIS A 348 11.31 -18.02 -7.60
CA HIS A 348 10.66 -16.84 -7.02
C HIS A 348 11.46 -16.36 -5.80
N VAL A 349 11.18 -15.13 -5.38
CA VAL A 349 11.89 -14.52 -4.26
C VAL A 349 10.90 -14.14 -3.18
N HIS A 350 11.17 -14.56 -1.97
CA HIS A 350 10.54 -14.05 -0.76
C HIS A 350 11.44 -12.98 -0.14
N VAL A 351 10.89 -11.81 0.08
CA VAL A 351 11.60 -10.70 0.74
C VAL A 351 10.90 -10.38 2.05
N LEU A 352 11.63 -10.54 3.13
CA LEU A 352 11.23 -10.10 4.46
C LEU A 352 11.73 -8.68 4.68
N VAL A 353 10.86 -7.71 4.87
CA VAL A 353 11.21 -6.30 5.04
C VAL A 353 10.65 -5.73 6.33
N SER A 354 11.51 -5.10 7.12
CA SER A 354 11.09 -4.40 8.35
C SER A 354 10.15 -3.23 8.03
N ARG A 355 9.25 -2.94 8.96
CA ARG A 355 8.37 -1.76 8.88
C ARG A 355 9.05 -0.44 9.23
N HIS A 356 10.31 -0.49 9.61
CA HIS A 356 11.09 0.69 9.97
C HIS A 356 12.41 0.69 9.21
N ASP A 357 12.90 1.88 8.92
CA ASP A 357 14.23 2.09 8.37
C ASP A 357 15.31 1.56 9.32
N LYS A 358 16.50 1.24 8.78
CA LYS A 358 17.67 0.84 9.59
C LYS A 358 18.61 2.01 9.91
N THR A 359 18.48 3.11 9.18
CA THR A 359 19.39 4.26 9.27
C THR A 359 19.24 5.02 10.57
N ASN A 360 18.01 5.28 11.01
CA ASN A 360 17.76 5.94 12.29
C ASN A 360 17.88 4.93 13.45
N HIS A 361 18.86 5.12 14.31
CA HIS A 361 19.11 4.19 15.44
C HIS A 361 18.12 4.37 16.59
N ASN A 362 17.71 5.62 16.86
CA ASN A 362 16.76 5.90 17.92
C ASN A 362 15.34 5.50 17.47
N ALA A 363 14.65 4.69 18.26
CA ALA A 363 13.31 4.22 17.98
C ALA A 363 12.28 5.33 17.68
N ARG A 364 12.46 6.54 18.25
CA ARG A 364 11.57 7.69 18.02
C ARG A 364 11.80 8.35 16.66
N ASP A 365 12.99 8.25 16.12
CA ASP A 365 13.39 8.87 14.86
C ASP A 365 13.17 7.92 13.67
N LYS A 366 12.92 6.62 13.93
CA LYS A 366 12.64 5.63 12.90
C LYS A 366 11.36 5.95 12.11
N ILE A 367 11.46 5.81 10.80
CA ILE A 367 10.37 6.05 9.87
C ILE A 367 9.56 4.77 9.71
N SER A 368 8.24 4.89 9.86
CA SER A 368 7.34 3.77 9.58
C SER A 368 7.07 3.62 8.08
N LEU A 369 7.34 2.44 7.55
CA LEU A 369 7.27 2.08 6.13
C LEU A 369 6.19 1.00 5.94
N SER A 370 4.95 1.39 5.66
CA SER A 370 3.84 0.46 5.48
C SER A 370 3.29 0.51 4.05
N PRO A 371 3.51 -0.53 3.23
CA PRO A 371 2.99 -0.59 1.86
C PRO A 371 1.49 -0.87 1.80
N LEU A 372 0.87 -1.27 2.93
CA LEU A 372 -0.55 -1.60 3.03
C LEU A 372 -1.38 -0.50 3.69
N SER A 373 -0.78 0.62 4.05
CA SER A 373 -1.50 1.72 4.70
C SER A 373 -2.56 2.31 3.76
N ALA A 374 -3.81 2.32 4.21
CA ALA A 374 -4.91 3.02 3.56
C ALA A 374 -4.87 4.56 3.80
N ALA A 375 -3.84 5.07 4.47
CA ALA A 375 -3.73 6.49 4.81
C ALA A 375 -3.65 7.37 3.56
N ARG A 376 -3.02 6.87 2.50
CA ARG A 376 -2.93 7.59 1.23
C ARG A 376 -4.30 7.95 0.68
N ASP A 377 -5.16 6.96 0.50
CA ASP A 377 -6.48 7.16 -0.11
C ASP A 377 -7.37 8.08 0.75
N LYS A 378 -7.30 7.90 2.07
CA LYS A 378 -8.04 8.76 3.01
C LYS A 378 -7.57 10.21 3.01
N MET A 379 -6.29 10.45 2.83
CA MET A 379 -5.73 11.79 2.77
C MET A 379 -6.05 12.48 1.44
N LEU A 380 -6.00 11.78 0.28
CA LEU A 380 -6.43 12.29 -1.02
C LEU A 380 -7.88 12.76 -0.97
N LEU A 381 -8.75 11.96 -0.38
CA LEU A 381 -10.14 12.34 -0.16
C LEU A 381 -10.30 13.58 0.73
N ALA A 382 -9.33 13.83 1.62
CA ALA A 382 -9.29 15.01 2.49
C ALA A 382 -8.59 16.23 1.85
N GLY A 383 -8.15 16.14 0.59
CA GLY A 383 -7.45 17.23 -0.14
C GLY A 383 -6.08 17.56 0.44
N LYS A 384 -5.44 16.65 1.16
CA LYS A 384 -4.11 16.82 1.75
C LYS A 384 -3.04 16.23 0.85
N ASN A 385 -1.92 16.94 0.68
CA ASN A 385 -0.72 16.38 0.04
C ASN A 385 -0.27 15.12 0.75
N GLN A 386 0.02 14.08 -0.04
CA GLN A 386 0.18 12.76 0.51
C GLN A 386 1.58 12.26 0.49
N VAL A 387 1.95 11.68 1.63
CA VAL A 387 3.15 10.89 1.79
C VAL A 387 2.71 9.46 2.12
N GLY A 388 3.03 8.51 1.24
CA GLY A 388 2.66 7.12 1.45
C GLY A 388 2.92 6.25 0.23
N PHE A 389 2.91 4.93 0.43
CA PHE A 389 3.25 3.96 -0.60
C PHE A 389 2.18 3.89 -1.71
N ASN A 390 2.59 4.12 -2.96
CA ASN A 390 1.73 3.98 -4.13
C ASN A 390 1.89 2.58 -4.76
N ARG A 391 1.03 1.65 -4.39
CA ARG A 391 1.11 0.26 -4.88
C ARG A 391 1.00 0.14 -6.39
N SER A 392 0.12 0.90 -7.02
CA SER A 392 -0.06 0.84 -8.48
C SER A 392 1.18 1.33 -9.22
N ALA A 393 1.76 2.45 -8.78
CA ALA A 393 3.02 2.95 -9.31
C ALA A 393 4.15 1.94 -9.08
N PHE A 394 4.27 1.37 -7.89
CA PHE A 394 5.28 0.38 -7.56
C PHE A 394 5.22 -0.86 -8.47
N PHE A 395 4.03 -1.43 -8.69
CA PHE A 395 3.89 -2.60 -9.57
C PHE A 395 4.28 -2.29 -11.02
N LYS A 396 3.92 -1.11 -11.51
CA LYS A 396 4.34 -0.64 -12.84
C LYS A 396 5.86 -0.47 -12.92
N THR A 397 6.45 0.22 -11.94
CA THR A 397 7.90 0.43 -11.88
C THR A 397 8.64 -0.91 -11.74
N ALA A 398 8.11 -1.86 -10.98
CA ALA A 398 8.70 -3.20 -10.86
C ALA A 398 8.81 -3.93 -12.21
N GLU A 399 7.78 -3.87 -13.04
CA GLU A 399 7.84 -4.42 -14.41
C GLU A 399 8.87 -3.68 -15.27
N GLN A 400 8.85 -2.35 -15.24
CA GLN A 400 9.79 -1.54 -15.99
C GLN A 400 11.25 -1.78 -15.58
N THR A 401 11.50 -1.98 -14.28
CA THR A 401 12.83 -2.31 -13.75
C THR A 401 13.30 -3.67 -14.27
N PHE A 402 12.41 -4.67 -14.33
CA PHE A 402 12.71 -5.97 -14.92
C PHE A 402 13.01 -5.85 -16.41
N ASP A 403 12.11 -5.19 -17.15
CA ASP A 403 12.21 -5.05 -18.61
C ASP A 403 13.49 -4.32 -19.00
N LYS A 404 13.81 -3.23 -18.30
CA LYS A 404 15.05 -2.46 -18.53
C LYS A 404 16.30 -3.25 -18.17
N LYS A 405 16.29 -3.98 -17.04
CA LYS A 405 17.48 -4.71 -16.58
C LYS A 405 17.83 -5.87 -17.49
N PHE A 406 16.84 -6.58 -17.99
CA PHE A 406 17.01 -7.80 -18.79
C PHE A 406 16.68 -7.62 -20.27
N GLU A 407 16.44 -6.39 -20.72
CA GLU A 407 16.05 -6.09 -22.11
C GLU A 407 14.83 -6.92 -22.56
N TYR A 408 13.86 -7.12 -21.62
CA TYR A 408 12.68 -7.93 -21.88
C TYR A 408 11.61 -7.14 -22.63
N ALA A 409 11.32 -7.54 -23.87
CA ALA A 409 10.24 -6.95 -24.67
C ALA A 409 8.88 -7.48 -24.20
N ARG A 410 8.29 -6.85 -23.17
CA ARG A 410 7.03 -7.26 -22.56
C ARG A 410 5.86 -7.09 -23.53
N PRO A 411 5.11 -8.16 -23.85
CA PRO A 411 3.86 -8.04 -24.58
C PRO A 411 2.81 -7.26 -23.77
N ILE A 412 2.01 -6.42 -24.41
CA ILE A 412 0.99 -5.58 -23.73
C ILE A 412 0.07 -6.40 -22.84
N HIS A 413 -0.36 -7.57 -23.32
CA HIS A 413 -1.27 -8.45 -22.57
C HIS A 413 -0.64 -9.09 -21.31
N GLN A 414 0.67 -8.92 -21.08
CA GLN A 414 1.39 -9.36 -19.88
C GLN A 414 1.71 -8.21 -18.93
N SER A 415 1.34 -6.97 -19.27
CA SER A 415 1.61 -5.81 -18.44
C SER A 415 0.64 -5.71 -17.25
N TYR A 416 1.10 -5.12 -16.17
CA TYR A 416 0.28 -4.81 -14.98
C TYR A 416 -0.94 -3.95 -15.35
N GLU A 417 -0.75 -2.95 -16.22
CA GLU A 417 -1.83 -2.06 -16.66
C GLU A 417 -2.95 -2.85 -17.34
N TYR A 418 -2.60 -3.73 -18.27
CA TYR A 418 -3.59 -4.57 -18.97
C TYR A 418 -4.40 -5.44 -17.99
N PHE A 419 -3.73 -6.11 -17.04
CA PHE A 419 -4.42 -6.92 -16.04
C PHE A 419 -5.27 -6.10 -15.09
N ASN A 420 -4.80 -4.93 -14.69
CA ASN A 420 -5.52 -4.03 -13.79
C ASN A 420 -6.80 -3.50 -14.47
N ASP A 421 -6.73 -3.11 -15.74
CA ASP A 421 -7.88 -2.65 -16.50
C ASP A 421 -8.88 -3.78 -16.77
N LYS A 422 -8.40 -4.97 -17.10
CA LYS A 422 -9.23 -6.16 -17.23
C LYS A 422 -9.97 -6.50 -15.93
N LYS A 423 -9.28 -6.40 -14.80
CA LYS A 423 -9.87 -6.59 -13.47
C LYS A 423 -10.93 -5.54 -13.17
N LYS A 424 -10.64 -4.27 -13.41
CA LYS A 424 -11.62 -3.18 -13.22
C LYS A 424 -12.89 -3.41 -14.06
N ASN A 425 -12.74 -3.78 -15.33
CA ASN A 425 -13.86 -4.07 -16.20
C ASN A 425 -14.68 -5.27 -15.71
N TYR A 426 -14.02 -6.34 -15.24
CA TYR A 426 -14.70 -7.48 -14.64
C TYR A 426 -15.47 -7.11 -13.37
N ASP A 427 -14.89 -6.32 -12.49
CA ASP A 427 -15.54 -5.86 -11.26
C ASP A 427 -16.77 -4.97 -11.57
N ILE A 428 -16.69 -4.13 -12.61
CA ILE A 428 -17.81 -3.34 -13.12
C ILE A 428 -18.94 -4.27 -13.63
N GLU A 429 -18.62 -5.21 -14.51
CA GLU A 429 -19.61 -6.17 -15.05
C GLU A 429 -20.26 -7.02 -13.95
N LYS A 430 -19.49 -7.43 -12.95
CA LYS A 430 -20.02 -8.16 -11.79
C LYS A 430 -20.97 -7.29 -10.98
N SER A 431 -20.62 -6.05 -10.71
CA SER A 431 -21.47 -5.09 -9.98
C SER A 431 -22.75 -4.80 -10.75
N GLU A 432 -22.69 -4.68 -12.06
CA GLU A 432 -23.85 -4.51 -12.94
C GLU A 432 -24.80 -5.72 -12.90
N LYS A 433 -24.23 -6.93 -12.93
CA LYS A 433 -25.03 -8.19 -12.81
C LYS A 433 -25.71 -8.32 -11.46
N GLU A 434 -24.98 -8.00 -10.37
CA GLU A 434 -25.53 -8.03 -9.01
C GLU A 434 -26.65 -7.00 -8.85
N LEU A 435 -26.50 -5.80 -9.43
CA LEU A 435 -27.53 -4.77 -9.44
C LEU A 435 -28.75 -5.24 -10.24
N GLY A 436 -28.56 -5.78 -11.44
CA GLY A 436 -29.61 -6.33 -12.27
C GLY A 436 -30.42 -7.43 -11.56
N ASN A 437 -29.74 -8.34 -10.86
CA ASN A 437 -30.37 -9.39 -10.08
C ASN A 437 -31.20 -8.83 -8.90
N LYS A 438 -30.73 -7.80 -8.21
CA LYS A 438 -31.45 -7.14 -7.13
C LYS A 438 -32.70 -6.40 -7.62
N ILE A 439 -32.60 -5.75 -8.77
CA ILE A 439 -33.74 -5.06 -9.42
C ILE A 439 -34.78 -6.07 -9.88
N SER A 440 -34.37 -7.19 -10.50
CA SER A 440 -35.26 -8.24 -10.99
C SER A 440 -36.00 -9.01 -9.89
N SER A 441 -35.44 -9.10 -8.69
CA SER A 441 -36.04 -9.76 -7.52
C SER A 441 -37.19 -8.97 -6.86
N GLY A 442 -37.59 -7.83 -7.41
CA GLY A 442 -38.78 -7.08 -6.98
C GLY A 442 -38.61 -6.26 -5.69
N VAL A 443 -37.44 -6.16 -5.15
CA VAL A 443 -37.16 -5.39 -3.92
C VAL A 443 -36.88 -3.93 -4.25
N LYS A 444 -37.92 -3.20 -4.61
CA LYS A 444 -37.83 -1.77 -5.02
C LYS A 444 -37.10 -0.87 -4.02
N ASN A 445 -37.26 -1.11 -2.73
CA ASN A 445 -36.65 -0.27 -1.67
C ASN A 445 -35.16 -0.59 -1.45
N GLU A 446 -34.77 -1.85 -1.54
CA GLU A 446 -33.35 -2.25 -1.38
C GLU A 446 -32.51 -1.87 -2.61
N ALA A 447 -33.06 -2.05 -3.82
CA ALA A 447 -32.42 -1.59 -5.05
C ALA A 447 -32.19 -0.07 -5.04
N LYS A 448 -33.18 0.71 -4.57
CA LYS A 448 -33.07 2.15 -4.40
C LYS A 448 -31.95 2.52 -3.41
N ASN A 449 -31.90 1.83 -2.27
CA ASN A 449 -30.87 2.07 -1.25
C ASN A 449 -29.49 1.62 -1.74
N PHE A 450 -29.40 0.55 -2.51
CA PHE A 450 -28.16 0.06 -3.09
C PHE A 450 -27.59 1.04 -4.12
N ILE A 451 -28.44 1.54 -5.05
CA ILE A 451 -28.05 2.56 -6.02
C ILE A 451 -27.54 3.82 -5.29
N PHE A 452 -28.28 4.32 -4.31
CA PHE A 452 -27.88 5.51 -3.56
C PHE A 452 -26.63 5.32 -2.72
N LYS A 453 -26.44 4.13 -2.15
CA LYS A 453 -25.24 3.84 -1.34
C LYS A 453 -23.96 3.76 -2.18
N HIS A 454 -24.04 3.25 -3.42
CA HIS A 454 -22.88 3.05 -4.28
C HIS A 454 -22.60 4.22 -5.23
N THR A 455 -23.59 5.07 -5.49
CA THR A 455 -23.42 6.23 -6.37
C THR A 455 -23.25 7.57 -5.63
N GLY A 456 -23.26 7.56 -4.30
CA GLY A 456 -23.12 8.80 -3.50
C GLY A 456 -24.33 9.74 -3.52
N LEU A 457 -25.41 9.39 -4.22
CA LEU A 457 -26.63 10.19 -4.36
C LEU A 457 -27.55 10.12 -3.12
N ASN A 458 -26.97 10.17 -1.92
CA ASN A 458 -27.74 10.06 -0.67
C ASN A 458 -28.69 11.24 -0.38
N GLU A 459 -28.56 12.36 -1.08
CA GLU A 459 -29.31 13.58 -0.78
C GLU A 459 -30.69 13.66 -1.45
N VAL A 460 -30.97 12.75 -2.36
CA VAL A 460 -32.21 12.80 -3.18
C VAL A 460 -33.32 11.89 -2.68
N LYS A 461 -33.21 11.42 -1.46
CA LYS A 461 -34.04 10.35 -0.88
C LYS A 461 -35.55 10.63 -0.76
N GLN A 462 -36.03 11.83 -0.96
CA GLN A 462 -37.38 12.15 -0.47
C GLN A 462 -38.52 12.37 -1.49
N GLN A 463 -38.30 12.41 -2.80
CA GLN A 463 -39.38 12.90 -3.65
C GLN A 463 -39.85 12.14 -4.87
N LEU A 464 -39.24 11.01 -5.32
CA LEU A 464 -39.55 10.56 -6.67
C LEU A 464 -39.79 9.05 -6.89
N ASN A 465 -40.74 8.77 -7.78
CA ASN A 465 -40.97 7.49 -8.43
C ASN A 465 -39.69 7.03 -9.16
N PRO A 466 -39.17 5.78 -8.98
CA PRO A 466 -37.82 5.39 -9.40
C PRO A 466 -37.47 5.66 -10.87
N ILE A 467 -38.45 5.67 -11.75
CA ILE A 467 -38.23 5.86 -13.19
C ILE A 467 -38.16 7.35 -13.57
N GLN A 468 -38.92 8.20 -12.92
CA GLN A 468 -38.91 9.65 -13.17
C GLN A 468 -37.69 10.33 -12.57
N SER A 469 -37.26 9.90 -11.38
CA SER A 469 -36.09 10.48 -10.70
C SER A 469 -34.77 10.27 -11.45
N ILE A 470 -34.62 9.11 -12.13
CA ILE A 470 -33.44 8.84 -12.95
C ILE A 470 -33.40 9.74 -14.20
N LYS A 471 -34.56 10.09 -14.77
CA LYS A 471 -34.64 10.97 -15.94
C LYS A 471 -34.29 12.43 -15.66
N GLU A 472 -34.67 12.94 -14.50
CA GLU A 472 -34.59 14.37 -14.21
C GLU A 472 -33.23 14.80 -13.61
N GLN A 473 -32.44 13.85 -13.09
CA GLN A 473 -31.23 14.18 -12.35
C GLN A 473 -29.91 13.88 -13.06
N ILE A 474 -29.95 13.42 -14.30
CA ILE A 474 -28.76 13.24 -15.13
C ILE A 474 -28.91 14.12 -16.38
N PRO A 475 -28.65 15.42 -16.29
CA PRO A 475 -28.94 16.36 -17.39
C PRO A 475 -28.08 16.13 -18.64
N PHE A 476 -27.00 15.35 -18.53
CA PHE A 476 -26.08 15.08 -19.67
C PHE A 476 -26.21 13.65 -20.23
N ALA A 477 -27.09 12.81 -19.69
CA ALA A 477 -27.33 11.51 -20.28
C ALA A 477 -28.28 11.67 -21.48
N LYS A 478 -27.78 11.61 -22.73
CA LYS A 478 -28.60 11.34 -23.90
C LYS A 478 -29.29 9.99 -23.68
N ILE A 479 -30.50 10.04 -23.13
CA ILE A 479 -31.35 8.85 -22.94
C ILE A 479 -31.72 8.41 -24.34
N PRO A 480 -31.50 7.15 -24.75
CA PRO A 480 -31.97 6.65 -26.03
C PRO A 480 -33.47 6.88 -26.17
N THR A 481 -33.92 7.35 -27.31
CA THR A 481 -35.32 7.63 -27.59
C THR A 481 -36.21 6.37 -27.58
N SER A 482 -35.60 5.17 -27.57
CA SER A 482 -36.28 3.88 -27.39
C SER A 482 -36.09 3.42 -25.94
N PHE A 483 -37.18 3.19 -25.24
CA PHE A 483 -37.17 2.58 -23.89
C PHE A 483 -36.57 1.19 -23.96
N PRO A 484 -35.63 0.85 -23.08
CA PRO A 484 -35.15 -0.51 -22.93
C PRO A 484 -36.30 -1.42 -22.51
N LYS A 485 -36.32 -2.62 -23.06
CA LYS A 485 -37.39 -3.61 -22.82
C LYS A 485 -37.50 -4.07 -21.37
N SER A 486 -36.50 -3.75 -20.54
CA SER A 486 -36.50 -4.01 -19.10
C SER A 486 -35.96 -2.87 -18.29
N ILE A 487 -36.47 -2.68 -17.06
CA ILE A 487 -35.94 -1.72 -16.07
C ILE A 487 -34.47 -2.04 -15.73
N THR A 488 -34.11 -3.31 -15.79
CA THR A 488 -32.76 -3.82 -15.55
C THR A 488 -31.74 -3.23 -16.54
N ASP A 489 -32.08 -3.23 -17.85
CA ASP A 489 -31.20 -2.69 -18.89
C ASP A 489 -30.99 -1.19 -18.75
N LEU A 490 -32.02 -0.46 -18.31
CA LEU A 490 -31.91 0.98 -18.05
C LEU A 490 -30.98 1.26 -16.86
N SER A 491 -31.15 0.50 -15.79
CA SER A 491 -30.35 0.65 -14.56
C SER A 491 -28.89 0.32 -14.80
N ILE A 492 -28.60 -0.74 -15.54
CA ILE A 492 -27.24 -1.14 -15.92
C ILE A 492 -26.57 -0.04 -16.76
N LYS A 493 -27.27 0.51 -17.75
CA LYS A 493 -26.75 1.60 -18.58
C LYS A 493 -26.48 2.88 -17.79
N VAL A 494 -27.33 3.20 -16.82
CA VAL A 494 -27.14 4.38 -15.94
C VAL A 494 -25.93 4.16 -15.02
N VAL A 495 -25.80 2.98 -14.39
CA VAL A 495 -24.67 2.65 -13.52
C VAL A 495 -23.36 2.67 -14.31
N ARG A 496 -23.31 2.06 -15.51
CA ARG A 496 -22.12 2.10 -16.37
C ARG A 496 -21.69 3.55 -16.66
N LYS A 497 -22.64 4.41 -17.02
CA LYS A 497 -22.37 5.81 -17.34
C LYS A 497 -21.91 6.62 -16.14
N ILE A 498 -22.45 6.36 -14.94
CA ILE A 498 -21.98 6.99 -13.67
C ILE A 498 -20.59 6.50 -13.32
N LEU A 499 -20.28 5.22 -13.46
CA LEU A 499 -18.96 4.66 -13.22
C LEU A 499 -17.93 5.17 -14.23
N ASP A 500 -18.32 5.38 -15.49
CA ASP A 500 -17.46 5.96 -16.52
C ASP A 500 -17.20 7.46 -16.29
N SER A 501 -18.21 8.22 -15.85
CA SER A 501 -18.03 9.63 -15.47
C SER A 501 -17.22 9.81 -14.17
N GLY A 502 -17.21 8.82 -13.29
CA GLY A 502 -16.33 8.79 -12.12
C GLY A 502 -14.85 8.61 -12.45
N LYS A 503 -14.50 8.12 -13.65
CA LYS A 503 -13.10 8.03 -14.11
C LYS A 503 -12.48 9.41 -14.38
N ASP A 504 -13.29 10.39 -14.77
CA ASP A 504 -12.82 11.77 -15.01
C ASP A 504 -12.66 12.57 -13.70
N LEU A 505 -13.13 12.03 -12.57
CA LEU A 505 -13.04 12.66 -11.25
C LEU A 505 -11.89 12.11 -10.37
N GLY A 506 -10.98 11.30 -10.92
CA GLY A 506 -9.71 10.93 -10.26
C GLY A 506 -9.86 10.03 -9.04
N TYR A 507 -10.70 8.99 -9.08
CA TYR A 507 -10.76 7.94 -8.07
C TYR A 507 -9.80 6.77 -8.34
#